data_0b0cc64414861e130b74183ae5fd7d2d
#
_entry.id   0b0cc64414861e130b74183ae5fd7d2d
#
_cell.length_a   1.000
_cell.length_b   1.000
_cell.length_c   1.000
_cell.angle_alpha   90.00
_cell.angle_beta   90.00
_cell.angle_gamma   90.00
#
_symmetry.space_group_name_H-M   'P 1'
#
loop_
_entity.id
_entity.type
_entity.pdbx_description
1 polymer ?
#
loop_
_entity_poly.entity_id
_entity_poly.type
_entity_poly.pdbx_seq_one_letter_code
_entity_poly.pdbx_strand_id
1 'polypeptide(L)'
;VPKRRSPSSDLPAASTAPRAASPEALSPQLATLVAEPPEGAEWVHETKFDGFRVLCRLERGRATLFTRSGQDWTAHFPPVAQAAAALPVKTAWLDGEVTVVLGDGRSSFGALQNRGDPGDGRQLVYFVFDLLHLDGHDLRPLSLEARKRALAALLPRRAGAPVSGPLRYVDHIEGAGAGATFFARACREGLEGIVSKRRDRPYLSGRSFDWVKTKCMKRQEFVIGGFTEPKGARESLGALLVGVYEGDKLRYAGKVGTGFGHAAAADLRRRLEGLERSSSPFGEPVKPLPRDVHWATPKLLAEISFTEMTSDGKLRHPSFKGLRDDKPAKDVVREEPADRPPPPRRPRPRR
;
A
#
# COMPACT_ATOMS: atom_id res chain seq x y z
N VAL A 1 -27.46 9.72 -32.34
CA VAL A 1 -26.72 9.11 -31.22
C VAL A 1 -26.99 9.97 -29.98
N PRO A 2 -27.68 9.48 -28.92
CA PRO A 2 -27.95 10.30 -27.76
C PRO A 2 -26.62 10.64 -27.07
N LYS A 3 -26.41 11.94 -26.82
CA LYS A 3 -25.26 12.41 -26.00
C LYS A 3 -25.36 11.79 -24.59
N ARG A 4 -24.48 10.86 -24.26
CA ARG A 4 -24.37 10.36 -22.88
C ARG A 4 -24.11 11.57 -21.97
N ARG A 5 -25.01 11.82 -21.03
CA ARG A 5 -24.83 12.80 -19.96
C ARG A 5 -23.60 12.40 -19.16
N SER A 6 -22.76 13.37 -18.82
CA SER A 6 -21.62 13.15 -17.94
C SER A 6 -22.12 12.75 -16.55
N PRO A 7 -21.60 11.69 -15.89
CA PRO A 7 -22.04 11.28 -14.56
C PRO A 7 -21.90 12.39 -13.51
N SER A 8 -21.03 13.37 -13.75
CA SER A 8 -20.83 14.51 -12.84
C SER A 8 -22.07 15.39 -12.65
N SER A 9 -23.01 15.41 -13.60
CA SER A 9 -24.25 16.20 -13.47
C SER A 9 -25.25 15.56 -12.49
N ASP A 10 -25.12 14.28 -12.20
CA ASP A 10 -26.09 13.52 -11.40
C ASP A 10 -25.53 13.14 -10.00
N LEU A 11 -24.32 13.64 -9.64
CA LEU A 11 -23.65 13.37 -8.38
C LEU A 11 -23.79 14.55 -7.40
N PRO A 12 -24.75 14.52 -6.44
CA PRO A 12 -24.97 15.62 -5.49
C PRO A 12 -23.71 16.02 -4.69
N ALA A 13 -22.84 15.04 -4.40
CA ALA A 13 -21.61 15.29 -3.66
C ALA A 13 -20.55 16.04 -4.49
N ALA A 14 -20.46 15.82 -5.80
CA ALA A 14 -19.52 16.54 -6.65
C ALA A 14 -19.96 17.98 -6.94
N SER A 15 -21.27 18.25 -6.93
CA SER A 15 -21.82 19.60 -7.18
C SER A 15 -21.52 20.60 -6.05
N THR A 16 -21.24 20.15 -4.84
CA THR A 16 -20.88 20.98 -3.69
C THR A 16 -19.36 21.22 -3.56
N ALA A 17 -18.56 20.49 -4.31
CA ALA A 17 -17.11 20.63 -4.29
C ALA A 17 -16.66 21.89 -5.04
N PRO A 18 -15.58 22.56 -4.60
CA PRO A 18 -15.04 23.72 -5.29
C PRO A 18 -14.58 23.36 -6.70
N ARG A 19 -14.83 24.26 -7.65
CA ARG A 19 -14.27 24.12 -9.00
C ARG A 19 -12.78 24.35 -8.98
N ALA A 20 -12.03 23.42 -9.56
CA ALA A 20 -10.59 23.52 -9.71
C ALA A 20 -10.13 22.73 -10.95
N ALA A 21 -9.07 23.18 -11.58
CA ALA A 21 -8.38 22.39 -12.60
C ALA A 21 -7.85 21.09 -11.97
N SER A 22 -7.75 20.04 -12.79
CA SER A 22 -7.12 18.79 -12.35
C SER A 22 -5.65 19.07 -12.01
N PRO A 23 -5.18 18.75 -10.78
CA PRO A 23 -3.79 18.96 -10.42
C PRO A 23 -2.85 18.11 -11.28
N GLU A 24 -1.65 18.60 -11.55
CA GLU A 24 -0.64 17.87 -12.33
C GLU A 24 -0.05 16.70 -11.55
N ALA A 25 0.11 16.84 -10.24
CA ALA A 25 0.62 15.82 -9.33
C ALA A 25 -0.13 15.86 -7.99
N LEU A 26 -0.24 14.70 -7.36
CA LEU A 26 -0.78 14.54 -6.01
C LEU A 26 0.10 13.61 -5.19
N SER A 27 0.20 13.93 -3.90
CA SER A 27 0.82 13.03 -2.91
C SER A 27 -0.28 12.34 -2.10
N PRO A 28 -0.16 11.03 -1.82
CA PRO A 28 -1.20 10.30 -1.10
C PRO A 28 -1.29 10.66 0.37
N GLN A 29 -2.50 10.53 0.93
CA GLN A 29 -2.70 10.47 2.38
C GLN A 29 -2.21 9.12 2.90
N LEU A 30 -1.47 9.13 4.01
CA LEU A 30 -0.81 7.96 4.58
C LEU A 30 -1.44 7.58 5.92
N ALA A 31 -1.66 6.28 6.11
CA ALA A 31 -2.17 5.76 7.36
C ALA A 31 -1.06 5.62 8.42
N THR A 32 -1.35 6.04 9.66
CA THR A 32 -0.49 5.85 10.83
C THR A 32 -0.69 4.44 11.40
N LEU A 33 0.39 3.73 11.74
CA LEU A 33 0.30 2.44 12.41
C LEU A 33 -0.18 2.64 13.86
N VAL A 34 -1.18 1.86 14.28
CA VAL A 34 -1.68 1.81 15.66
C VAL A 34 -1.78 0.36 16.12
N ALA A 35 -1.73 0.13 17.44
CA ALA A 35 -1.80 -1.19 18.02
C ALA A 35 -3.18 -1.83 17.85
N GLU A 36 -4.24 -1.02 18.02
CA GLU A 36 -5.64 -1.47 17.97
C GLU A 36 -6.47 -0.58 17.04
N PRO A 37 -7.53 -1.14 16.41
CA PRO A 37 -8.45 -0.33 15.63
C PRO A 37 -9.16 0.72 16.50
N PRO A 38 -9.50 1.88 15.91
CA PRO A 38 -10.29 2.87 16.61
C PRO A 38 -11.75 2.43 16.79
N GLU A 39 -12.35 2.92 17.85
CA GLU A 39 -13.77 2.81 18.11
C GLU A 39 -14.48 4.16 17.85
N GLY A 40 -15.77 4.11 17.56
CA GLY A 40 -16.63 5.27 17.37
C GLY A 40 -17.30 5.33 16.00
N ALA A 41 -18.48 5.96 15.95
CA ALA A 41 -19.28 6.09 14.72
C ALA A 41 -18.64 6.97 13.64
N GLU A 42 -17.64 7.75 14.01
CA GLU A 42 -16.86 8.58 13.09
C GLU A 42 -15.83 7.80 12.25
N TRP A 43 -15.69 6.49 12.48
CA TRP A 43 -14.74 5.63 11.78
C TRP A 43 -15.45 4.70 10.82
N VAL A 44 -14.83 4.52 9.66
CA VAL A 44 -15.12 3.45 8.71
C VAL A 44 -13.89 2.56 8.58
N HIS A 45 -14.08 1.26 8.38
CA HIS A 45 -13.01 0.28 8.36
C HIS A 45 -13.00 -0.45 7.02
N GLU A 46 -11.84 -0.51 6.39
CA GLU A 46 -11.60 -1.13 5.09
C GLU A 46 -10.56 -2.23 5.21
N THR A 47 -10.60 -3.23 4.34
CA THR A 47 -9.54 -4.22 4.22
C THR A 47 -8.23 -3.54 3.84
N LYS A 48 -7.14 -3.89 4.52
CA LYS A 48 -5.80 -3.53 4.10
C LYS A 48 -5.33 -4.52 3.05
N PHE A 49 -5.31 -4.06 1.80
CA PHE A 49 -4.81 -4.86 0.68
C PHE A 49 -3.28 -4.91 0.68
N ASP A 50 -2.76 -6.02 0.17
CA ASP A 50 -1.35 -6.29 0.02
C ASP A 50 -0.94 -6.05 -1.45
N GLY A 51 -0.42 -4.87 -1.76
CA GLY A 51 -0.12 -4.45 -3.12
C GLY A 51 0.77 -3.22 -3.23
N PHE A 52 0.65 -2.52 -4.36
CA PHE A 52 1.26 -1.21 -4.59
C PHE A 52 0.21 -0.11 -4.54
N ARG A 53 0.46 0.92 -3.72
CA ARG A 53 -0.34 2.14 -3.71
C ARG A 53 -0.17 2.88 -5.02
N VAL A 54 -1.29 3.15 -5.69
CA VAL A 54 -1.34 3.84 -6.97
C VAL A 54 -2.34 4.99 -6.92
N LEU A 55 -1.90 6.16 -7.38
CA LEU A 55 -2.74 7.28 -7.73
C LEU A 55 -2.97 7.24 -9.25
N CYS A 56 -4.22 7.20 -9.69
CA CYS A 56 -4.57 7.17 -11.11
C CYS A 56 -5.13 8.53 -11.54
N ARG A 57 -4.44 9.20 -12.45
CA ARG A 57 -4.91 10.42 -13.11
C ARG A 57 -5.58 10.06 -14.43
N LEU A 58 -6.81 10.53 -14.58
CA LEU A 58 -7.57 10.43 -15.81
C LEU A 58 -7.67 11.82 -16.45
N GLU A 59 -7.31 11.90 -17.70
CA GLU A 59 -7.42 13.12 -18.48
C GLU A 59 -7.68 12.80 -19.96
N ARG A 60 -8.80 13.29 -20.50
CA ARG A 60 -9.16 13.16 -21.92
C ARG A 60 -9.10 11.72 -22.45
N GLY A 61 -9.59 10.74 -21.66
CA GLY A 61 -9.59 9.34 -22.04
C GLY A 61 -8.26 8.62 -21.90
N ARG A 62 -7.25 9.26 -21.28
CA ARG A 62 -5.96 8.67 -20.95
C ARG A 62 -5.83 8.49 -19.44
N ALA A 63 -5.37 7.33 -19.01
CA ALA A 63 -5.02 7.05 -17.61
C ALA A 63 -3.50 7.03 -17.44
N THR A 64 -3.00 7.70 -16.40
CA THR A 64 -1.62 7.63 -15.95
C THR A 64 -1.60 7.15 -14.51
N LEU A 65 -0.79 6.13 -14.21
CA LEU A 65 -0.71 5.48 -12.91
C LEU A 65 0.59 5.90 -12.21
N PHE A 66 0.46 6.57 -11.08
CA PHE A 66 1.62 7.05 -10.32
C PHE A 66 1.80 6.21 -9.05
N THR A 67 3.04 5.83 -8.76
CA THR A 67 3.40 5.24 -7.46
C THR A 67 3.23 6.26 -6.34
N ARG A 68 3.35 5.81 -5.11
CA ARG A 68 3.39 6.66 -3.92
C ARG A 68 4.44 7.76 -3.99
N SER A 69 5.58 7.52 -4.67
CA SER A 69 6.67 8.49 -4.86
C SER A 69 6.53 9.35 -6.12
N GLY A 70 5.42 9.19 -6.88
CA GLY A 70 5.14 9.99 -8.08
C GLY A 70 5.79 9.46 -9.37
N GLN A 71 6.34 8.24 -9.38
CA GLN A 71 6.87 7.62 -10.60
C GLN A 71 5.72 7.14 -11.48
N ASP A 72 5.83 7.31 -12.79
CA ASP A 72 4.86 6.79 -13.76
C ASP A 72 5.06 5.28 -13.96
N TRP A 73 4.09 4.50 -13.47
CA TRP A 73 4.03 3.05 -13.60
C TRP A 73 2.92 2.57 -14.54
N THR A 74 2.44 3.40 -15.43
CA THR A 74 1.37 3.05 -16.37
C THR A 74 1.70 1.78 -17.16
N ALA A 75 2.94 1.66 -17.64
CA ALA A 75 3.42 0.50 -18.37
C ALA A 75 3.52 -0.78 -17.52
N HIS A 76 3.52 -0.67 -16.18
CA HIS A 76 3.53 -1.81 -15.28
C HIS A 76 2.13 -2.44 -15.11
N PHE A 77 1.04 -1.68 -15.35
CA PHE A 77 -0.33 -2.13 -15.13
C PHE A 77 -1.26 -1.82 -16.32
N PRO A 78 -0.97 -2.27 -17.56
CA PRO A 78 -1.75 -1.92 -18.74
C PRO A 78 -3.24 -2.22 -18.62
N PRO A 79 -3.69 -3.39 -18.06
CA PRO A 79 -5.11 -3.68 -17.93
C PRO A 79 -5.84 -2.69 -17.00
N VAL A 80 -5.17 -2.22 -15.94
CA VAL A 80 -5.72 -1.22 -15.02
C VAL A 80 -5.83 0.14 -15.72
N ALA A 81 -4.79 0.56 -16.44
CA ALA A 81 -4.80 1.82 -17.18
C ALA A 81 -5.90 1.84 -18.25
N GLN A 82 -6.06 0.75 -19.02
CA GLN A 82 -7.11 0.64 -20.02
C GLN A 82 -8.53 0.71 -19.42
N ALA A 83 -8.75 0.00 -18.31
CA ALA A 83 -10.07 0.02 -17.65
C ALA A 83 -10.36 1.39 -17.02
N ALA A 84 -9.34 2.07 -16.45
CA ALA A 84 -9.50 3.41 -15.93
C ALA A 84 -9.80 4.42 -17.03
N ALA A 85 -9.11 4.36 -18.17
CA ALA A 85 -9.34 5.22 -19.33
C ALA A 85 -10.76 5.07 -19.94
N ALA A 86 -11.39 3.90 -19.72
CA ALA A 86 -12.76 3.63 -20.17
C ALA A 86 -13.85 4.21 -19.26
N LEU A 87 -13.50 4.79 -18.10
CA LEU A 87 -14.46 5.44 -17.21
C LEU A 87 -15.13 6.64 -17.91
N PRO A 88 -16.44 6.85 -17.72
CA PRO A 88 -17.20 7.88 -18.45
C PRO A 88 -17.01 9.29 -17.84
N VAL A 89 -15.76 9.72 -17.66
CA VAL A 89 -15.36 11.01 -17.07
C VAL A 89 -14.36 11.73 -17.96
N LYS A 90 -14.29 13.05 -17.88
CA LYS A 90 -13.30 13.86 -18.61
C LYS A 90 -11.99 13.93 -17.86
N THR A 91 -12.06 14.14 -16.55
CA THR A 91 -10.91 14.22 -15.65
C THR A 91 -11.25 13.57 -14.31
N ALA A 92 -10.33 12.79 -13.74
CA ALA A 92 -10.44 12.28 -12.38
C ALA A 92 -9.08 12.00 -11.77
N TRP A 93 -9.03 11.97 -10.43
CA TRP A 93 -7.95 11.40 -9.64
C TRP A 93 -8.52 10.34 -8.72
N LEU A 94 -8.08 9.11 -8.91
CA LEU A 94 -8.44 7.96 -8.09
C LEU A 94 -7.27 7.59 -7.19
N ASP A 95 -7.56 7.11 -5.99
CA ASP A 95 -6.59 6.61 -5.03
C ASP A 95 -6.93 5.17 -4.65
N GLY A 96 -5.96 4.27 -4.74
CA GLY A 96 -6.21 2.85 -4.53
C GLY A 96 -4.96 2.00 -4.39
N GLU A 97 -5.16 0.69 -4.33
CA GLU A 97 -4.11 -0.32 -4.23
C GLU A 97 -4.20 -1.28 -5.40
N VAL A 98 -3.11 -1.44 -6.15
CA VAL A 98 -3.00 -2.47 -7.21
C VAL A 98 -2.43 -3.73 -6.60
N THR A 99 -3.13 -4.83 -6.75
CA THR A 99 -2.71 -6.15 -6.24
C THR A 99 -3.13 -7.28 -7.18
N VAL A 100 -2.62 -8.47 -6.94
CA VAL A 100 -3.12 -9.71 -7.55
C VAL A 100 -4.06 -10.39 -6.56
N VAL A 101 -5.27 -10.70 -7.02
CA VAL A 101 -6.23 -11.51 -6.28
C VAL A 101 -6.09 -12.95 -6.73
N LEU A 102 -5.88 -13.85 -5.76
CA LEU A 102 -5.77 -15.29 -5.95
C LEU A 102 -7.16 -15.93 -6.14
N GLY A 103 -7.21 -17.19 -6.58
CA GLY A 103 -8.46 -17.92 -6.75
C GLY A 103 -9.31 -18.07 -5.48
N ASP A 104 -8.70 -17.97 -4.29
CA ASP A 104 -9.37 -17.95 -2.99
C ASP A 104 -9.84 -16.55 -2.53
N GLY A 105 -9.66 -15.53 -3.38
CA GLY A 105 -10.07 -14.15 -3.11
C GLY A 105 -9.07 -13.31 -2.30
N ARG A 106 -7.96 -13.88 -1.83
CA ARG A 106 -6.94 -13.13 -1.08
C ARG A 106 -6.05 -12.30 -2.01
N SER A 107 -5.65 -11.12 -1.55
CA SER A 107 -4.62 -10.32 -2.23
C SER A 107 -3.22 -10.85 -1.91
N SER A 108 -2.33 -10.81 -2.90
CA SER A 108 -0.95 -11.30 -2.75
C SER A 108 0.06 -10.40 -3.46
N PHE A 109 0.91 -9.75 -2.67
CA PHE A 109 2.04 -8.98 -3.17
C PHE A 109 3.08 -9.86 -3.88
N GLY A 110 3.36 -11.04 -3.34
CA GLY A 110 4.28 -12.00 -3.97
C GLY A 110 3.80 -12.45 -5.35
N ALA A 111 2.49 -12.68 -5.54
CA ALA A 111 1.91 -12.99 -6.83
C ALA A 111 1.96 -11.79 -7.79
N LEU A 112 1.86 -10.55 -7.27
CA LEU A 112 1.99 -9.33 -8.06
C LEU A 112 3.38 -9.15 -8.66
N GLN A 113 4.42 -9.60 -7.97
CA GLN A 113 5.80 -9.56 -8.45
C GLN A 113 6.12 -10.68 -9.45
N ASN A 114 5.52 -11.85 -9.28
CA ASN A 114 5.77 -13.04 -10.10
C ASN A 114 4.71 -13.19 -11.20
N ARG A 115 4.54 -12.18 -12.06
CA ARG A 115 3.48 -12.11 -13.11
C ARG A 115 3.64 -13.09 -14.27
N GLY A 116 4.38 -14.17 -14.12
CA GLY A 116 4.80 -15.02 -15.24
C GLY A 116 3.79 -16.01 -15.81
N ASP A 117 2.61 -16.24 -15.20
CA ASP A 117 1.68 -17.26 -15.70
C ASP A 117 0.20 -16.79 -15.67
N PRO A 118 -0.41 -16.53 -16.86
CA PRO A 118 -1.81 -16.07 -16.95
C PRO A 118 -2.86 -17.15 -16.68
N GLY A 119 -2.45 -18.42 -16.46
CA GLY A 119 -3.34 -19.58 -16.49
C GLY A 119 -3.93 -20.03 -15.14
N ASP A 120 -3.57 -19.41 -14.01
CA ASP A 120 -3.87 -19.93 -12.67
C ASP A 120 -5.01 -19.20 -11.90
N GLY A 121 -5.88 -18.52 -12.62
CA GLY A 121 -7.03 -17.80 -12.01
C GLY A 121 -6.65 -16.53 -11.25
N ARG A 122 -5.42 -16.05 -11.36
CA ARG A 122 -4.96 -14.79 -10.77
C ARG A 122 -5.53 -13.60 -11.52
N GLN A 123 -6.01 -12.60 -10.79
CA GLN A 123 -6.56 -11.38 -11.38
C GLN A 123 -5.79 -10.16 -10.88
N LEU A 124 -5.27 -9.35 -11.81
CA LEU A 124 -4.75 -8.02 -11.48
C LEU A 124 -5.92 -7.08 -11.21
N VAL A 125 -5.96 -6.50 -10.01
CA VAL A 125 -7.07 -5.65 -9.56
C VAL A 125 -6.52 -4.36 -8.96
N TYR A 126 -7.13 -3.23 -9.33
CA TYR A 126 -6.98 -1.94 -8.68
C TYR A 126 -8.17 -1.71 -7.76
N PHE A 127 -7.96 -1.86 -6.47
CA PHE A 127 -8.93 -1.57 -5.42
C PHE A 127 -8.94 -0.08 -5.12
N VAL A 128 -9.95 0.62 -5.62
CA VAL A 128 -10.09 2.06 -5.49
C VAL A 128 -10.90 2.38 -4.23
N PHE A 129 -10.33 3.17 -3.34
CA PHE A 129 -10.95 3.50 -2.06
C PHE A 129 -11.18 5.00 -1.85
N ASP A 130 -10.68 5.87 -2.74
CA ASP A 130 -10.94 7.31 -2.68
C ASP A 130 -10.98 7.96 -4.08
N LEU A 131 -11.71 9.09 -4.18
CA LEU A 131 -11.84 9.92 -5.37
C LEU A 131 -11.54 11.37 -4.99
N LEU A 132 -10.49 11.93 -5.58
CA LEU A 132 -9.88 13.19 -5.14
C LEU A 132 -10.22 14.38 -6.04
N HIS A 133 -10.52 14.10 -7.31
CA HIS A 133 -10.94 15.09 -8.30
C HIS A 133 -11.90 14.44 -9.30
N LEU A 134 -12.90 15.18 -9.76
CA LEU A 134 -13.86 14.71 -10.76
C LEU A 134 -14.36 15.87 -11.62
N ASP A 135 -14.14 15.80 -12.94
CA ASP A 135 -14.70 16.69 -13.96
C ASP A 135 -14.68 18.19 -13.60
N GLY A 136 -13.51 18.67 -13.20
CA GLY A 136 -13.30 20.07 -12.85
C GLY A 136 -13.68 20.46 -11.41
N HIS A 137 -13.88 19.47 -10.52
CA HIS A 137 -14.16 19.70 -9.11
C HIS A 137 -13.11 19.03 -8.22
N ASP A 138 -12.55 19.78 -7.27
CA ASP A 138 -11.65 19.25 -6.24
C ASP A 138 -12.48 18.65 -5.10
N LEU A 139 -12.42 17.31 -4.96
CA LEU A 139 -13.17 16.60 -3.93
C LEU A 139 -12.40 16.49 -2.60
N ARG A 140 -11.11 16.78 -2.57
CA ARG A 140 -10.25 16.63 -1.38
C ARG A 140 -10.77 17.39 -0.14
N PRO A 141 -11.35 18.61 -0.26
CA PRO A 141 -11.92 19.31 0.90
C PRO A 141 -13.18 18.68 1.48
N LEU A 142 -13.86 17.81 0.72
CA LEU A 142 -15.07 17.12 1.19
C LEU A 142 -14.73 16.05 2.22
N SER A 143 -15.73 15.66 3.01
CA SER A 143 -15.63 14.51 3.90
C SER A 143 -15.35 13.21 3.11
N LEU A 144 -14.66 12.24 3.71
CA LEU A 144 -14.43 10.93 3.10
C LEU A 144 -15.74 10.27 2.66
N GLU A 145 -16.78 10.39 3.48
CA GLU A 145 -18.10 9.84 3.16
C GLU A 145 -18.67 10.42 1.85
N ALA A 146 -18.55 11.72 1.64
CA ALA A 146 -18.99 12.37 0.39
C ALA A 146 -18.16 11.89 -0.81
N ARG A 147 -16.83 11.78 -0.66
CA ARG A 147 -15.94 11.27 -1.71
C ARG A 147 -16.22 9.79 -2.05
N LYS A 148 -16.48 8.95 -1.04
CA LYS A 148 -16.85 7.54 -1.23
C LYS A 148 -18.20 7.38 -1.93
N ARG A 149 -19.19 8.24 -1.63
CA ARG A 149 -20.46 8.24 -2.37
C ARG A 149 -20.25 8.58 -3.85
N ALA A 150 -19.43 9.57 -4.16
CA ALA A 150 -19.09 9.92 -5.54
C ALA A 150 -18.36 8.77 -6.24
N LEU A 151 -17.38 8.14 -5.57
CA LEU A 151 -16.65 6.99 -6.08
C LEU A 151 -17.58 5.79 -6.34
N ALA A 152 -18.50 5.48 -5.42
CA ALA A 152 -19.45 4.37 -5.58
C ALA A 152 -20.40 4.57 -6.77
N ALA A 153 -20.73 5.81 -7.11
CA ALA A 153 -21.52 6.12 -8.30
C ALA A 153 -20.69 6.02 -9.60
N LEU A 154 -19.39 6.32 -9.53
CA LEU A 154 -18.47 6.18 -10.67
C LEU A 154 -18.11 4.71 -10.93
N LEU A 155 -17.94 3.91 -9.88
CA LEU A 155 -17.60 2.48 -9.92
C LEU A 155 -18.78 1.66 -9.36
N PRO A 156 -19.89 1.51 -10.12
CA PRO A 156 -21.09 0.89 -9.59
C PRO A 156 -20.85 -0.58 -9.25
N ARG A 157 -21.31 -0.97 -8.06
CA ARG A 157 -21.41 -2.36 -7.64
C ARG A 157 -22.59 -3.02 -8.34
N ARG A 158 -22.39 -4.12 -9.00
CA ARG A 158 -23.49 -4.99 -9.44
C ARG A 158 -23.76 -5.96 -8.29
N ALA A 159 -24.85 -5.73 -7.56
CA ALA A 159 -25.32 -6.66 -6.53
C ALA A 159 -25.51 -8.05 -7.15
N GLY A 160 -24.91 -9.09 -6.54
CA GLY A 160 -25.07 -10.48 -6.97
C GLY A 160 -24.30 -10.93 -8.21
N ALA A 161 -23.56 -10.05 -8.90
CA ALA A 161 -22.69 -10.46 -10.00
C ALA A 161 -21.25 -10.66 -9.49
N PRO A 162 -20.49 -11.65 -10.03
CA PRO A 162 -19.06 -11.72 -9.78
C PRO A 162 -18.45 -10.37 -10.16
N VAL A 163 -17.67 -9.78 -9.24
CA VAL A 163 -16.98 -8.52 -9.51
C VAL A 163 -15.91 -8.80 -10.55
N SER A 164 -16.26 -8.63 -11.83
CA SER A 164 -15.36 -8.82 -12.96
C SER A 164 -14.70 -7.50 -13.32
N GLY A 165 -13.43 -7.56 -13.73
CA GLY A 165 -12.67 -6.42 -14.21
C GLY A 165 -11.60 -5.94 -13.22
N PRO A 166 -10.63 -5.17 -13.78
CA PRO A 166 -9.45 -4.72 -13.03
C PRO A 166 -9.70 -3.52 -12.10
N LEU A 167 -10.86 -2.87 -12.13
CA LEU A 167 -11.23 -1.79 -11.21
C LEU A 167 -12.31 -2.25 -10.25
N ARG A 168 -12.05 -2.13 -8.94
CA ARG A 168 -13.02 -2.50 -7.90
C ARG A 168 -13.11 -1.41 -6.84
N TYR A 169 -14.34 -1.06 -6.47
CA TYR A 169 -14.62 -0.20 -5.33
C TYR A 169 -14.28 -0.95 -4.03
N VAL A 170 -13.69 -0.26 -3.07
CA VAL A 170 -13.41 -0.81 -1.74
C VAL A 170 -14.60 -0.54 -0.82
N ASP A 171 -15.24 -1.62 -0.39
CA ASP A 171 -16.26 -1.57 0.63
C ASP A 171 -15.68 -1.26 2.00
N HIS A 172 -16.54 -0.71 2.88
CA HIS A 172 -16.20 -0.46 4.27
C HIS A 172 -17.31 -0.96 5.20
N ILE A 173 -16.95 -1.19 6.43
CA ILE A 173 -17.90 -1.43 7.51
C ILE A 173 -17.86 -0.30 8.50
N GLU A 174 -18.97 -0.08 9.21
CA GLU A 174 -19.15 0.95 10.20
C GLU A 174 -20.04 0.47 11.36
N GLY A 175 -20.05 1.19 12.47
CA GLY A 175 -20.86 0.88 13.63
C GLY A 175 -20.04 0.65 14.90
N ALA A 176 -20.73 0.57 16.03
CA ALA A 176 -20.09 0.32 17.32
C ALA A 176 -19.43 -1.07 17.34
N GLY A 177 -18.17 -1.15 17.76
CA GLY A 177 -17.38 -2.40 17.80
C GLY A 177 -17.01 -2.98 16.43
N ALA A 178 -17.36 -2.30 15.32
CA ALA A 178 -17.09 -2.78 13.98
C ALA A 178 -15.58 -2.93 13.73
N GLY A 179 -14.75 -2.00 14.23
CA GLY A 179 -13.30 -2.03 14.07
C GLY A 179 -12.66 -3.29 14.64
N ALA A 180 -12.91 -3.58 15.92
CA ALA A 180 -12.35 -4.75 16.60
C ALA A 180 -12.85 -6.06 15.97
N THR A 181 -14.15 -6.16 15.69
CA THR A 181 -14.76 -7.35 15.08
C THR A 181 -14.20 -7.60 13.68
N PHE A 182 -14.10 -6.57 12.84
CA PHE A 182 -13.56 -6.69 11.50
C PHE A 182 -12.08 -7.03 11.50
N PHE A 183 -11.30 -6.42 12.39
CA PHE A 183 -9.89 -6.74 12.55
C PHE A 183 -9.67 -8.20 12.97
N ALA A 184 -10.41 -8.69 13.96
CA ALA A 184 -10.34 -10.08 14.38
C ALA A 184 -10.70 -11.05 13.24
N ARG A 185 -11.70 -10.70 12.41
CA ARG A 185 -12.08 -11.46 11.23
C ARG A 185 -10.96 -11.43 10.18
N ALA A 186 -10.44 -10.25 9.84
CA ALA A 186 -9.35 -10.07 8.88
C ALA A 186 -8.13 -10.93 9.25
N CYS A 187 -7.79 -10.98 10.54
CA CYS A 187 -6.65 -11.80 11.01
C CYS A 187 -6.92 -13.30 10.89
N ARG A 188 -8.14 -13.78 11.22
CA ARG A 188 -8.52 -15.20 11.03
C ARG A 188 -8.50 -15.61 9.55
N GLU A 189 -8.89 -14.73 8.65
CA GLU A 189 -8.88 -14.95 7.20
C GLU A 189 -7.49 -14.79 6.56
N GLY A 190 -6.45 -14.49 7.36
CA GLY A 190 -5.07 -14.34 6.89
C GLY A 190 -4.82 -13.08 6.06
N LEU A 191 -5.67 -12.06 6.20
CA LEU A 191 -5.47 -10.75 5.57
C LEU A 191 -4.36 -9.96 6.27
N GLU A 192 -3.80 -8.94 5.61
CA GLU A 192 -2.72 -8.14 6.17
C GLU A 192 -3.16 -7.31 7.40
N GLY A 193 -4.43 -6.93 7.45
CA GLY A 193 -5.02 -6.11 8.49
C GLY A 193 -6.16 -5.24 7.97
N ILE A 194 -6.39 -4.14 8.64
CA ILE A 194 -7.42 -3.16 8.26
C ILE A 194 -6.87 -1.73 8.22
N VAL A 195 -7.55 -0.87 7.47
CA VAL A 195 -7.36 0.59 7.48
C VAL A 195 -8.64 1.22 8.00
N SER A 196 -8.52 1.98 9.10
CA SER A 196 -9.63 2.74 9.67
C SER A 196 -9.49 4.21 9.29
N LYS A 197 -10.55 4.82 8.79
CA LYS A 197 -10.56 6.17 8.25
C LYS A 197 -11.65 7.02 8.91
N ARG A 198 -11.34 8.27 9.23
CA ARG A 198 -12.34 9.23 9.70
C ARG A 198 -13.28 9.60 8.56
N ARG A 199 -14.58 9.30 8.71
CA ARG A 199 -15.60 9.53 7.68
C ARG A 199 -15.88 11.01 7.41
N ASP A 200 -15.67 11.84 8.42
CA ASP A 200 -15.97 13.28 8.44
C ASP A 200 -14.81 14.16 7.95
N ARG A 201 -13.64 13.59 7.65
CA ARG A 201 -12.41 14.35 7.37
C ARG A 201 -12.12 14.55 5.88
N PRO A 202 -11.48 15.69 5.53
CA PRO A 202 -10.96 15.93 4.19
C PRO A 202 -9.79 14.98 3.88
N TYR A 203 -9.39 14.94 2.61
CA TYR A 203 -8.17 14.25 2.18
C TYR A 203 -6.96 15.17 2.35
N LEU A 204 -6.02 14.77 3.18
CA LEU A 204 -4.80 15.51 3.47
C LEU A 204 -3.57 14.68 3.06
N SER A 205 -2.76 15.20 2.14
CA SER A 205 -1.50 14.57 1.75
C SER A 205 -0.58 14.38 2.95
N GLY A 206 0.13 13.26 2.99
CA GLY A 206 1.03 12.94 4.09
C GLY A 206 0.38 12.12 5.20
N ARG A 207 1.04 12.05 6.36
CA ARG A 207 0.63 11.19 7.47
C ARG A 207 -0.17 11.97 8.51
N SER A 208 -1.33 11.41 8.89
CA SER A 208 -2.17 11.94 9.95
C SER A 208 -2.82 10.80 10.75
N PHE A 209 -3.54 11.12 11.82
CA PHE A 209 -4.38 10.16 12.55
C PHE A 209 -5.80 10.06 11.97
N ASP A 210 -6.12 10.77 10.90
CA ASP A 210 -7.42 10.62 10.23
C ASP A 210 -7.53 9.29 9.49
N TRP A 211 -6.38 8.73 9.08
CA TRP A 211 -6.25 7.37 8.59
C TRP A 211 -5.28 6.61 9.46
N VAL A 212 -5.70 5.46 9.97
CA VAL A 212 -4.84 4.57 10.75
C VAL A 212 -4.91 3.14 10.20
N LYS A 213 -3.81 2.40 10.36
CA LYS A 213 -3.72 0.99 9.96
C LYS A 213 -3.43 0.12 11.16
N THR A 214 -4.10 -1.04 11.25
CA THR A 214 -3.84 -2.08 12.23
C THR A 214 -3.48 -3.37 11.49
N LYS A 215 -2.33 -3.96 11.81
CA LYS A 215 -1.78 -5.11 11.08
C LYS A 215 -1.94 -6.40 11.87
N CYS A 216 -2.42 -7.47 11.21
CA CYS A 216 -2.53 -8.80 11.79
C CYS A 216 -1.16 -9.46 12.01
N MET A 217 -0.21 -9.16 11.14
CA MET A 217 1.17 -9.65 11.23
C MET A 217 2.15 -8.49 11.16
N LYS A 218 3.25 -8.60 11.89
CA LYS A 218 4.34 -7.63 11.79
C LYS A 218 5.03 -7.79 10.45
N ARG A 219 4.92 -6.77 9.64
CA ARG A 219 5.46 -6.72 8.29
C ARG A 219 5.82 -5.28 7.94
N GLN A 220 7.04 -5.06 7.45
CA GLN A 220 7.47 -3.76 6.93
C GLN A 220 8.56 -3.94 5.89
N GLU A 221 8.89 -2.84 5.22
CA GLU A 221 10.00 -2.80 4.28
C GLU A 221 11.32 -2.62 5.03
N PHE A 222 12.37 -3.24 4.49
CA PHE A 222 13.75 -3.11 4.93
C PHE A 222 14.65 -2.84 3.74
N VAL A 223 15.72 -2.09 3.98
CA VAL A 223 16.78 -1.85 3.01
C VAL A 223 17.73 -3.04 2.98
N ILE A 224 18.06 -3.54 1.80
CA ILE A 224 19.04 -4.60 1.63
C ILE A 224 20.42 -3.97 1.62
N GLY A 225 21.28 -4.35 2.58
CA GLY A 225 22.66 -3.89 2.69
C GLY A 225 23.69 -4.95 2.32
N GLY A 226 23.26 -6.18 2.02
CA GLY A 226 24.14 -7.27 1.62
C GLY A 226 23.44 -8.61 1.54
N PHE A 227 24.17 -9.63 1.16
CA PHE A 227 23.70 -11.01 1.08
C PHE A 227 24.82 -11.99 1.40
N THR A 228 24.48 -13.26 1.60
CA THR A 228 25.45 -14.33 1.85
C THR A 228 25.35 -15.38 0.75
N GLU A 229 26.45 -16.11 0.56
CA GLU A 229 26.46 -17.28 -0.32
C GLU A 229 25.49 -18.36 0.17
N PRO A 230 24.90 -19.12 -0.77
CA PRO A 230 24.02 -20.23 -0.43
C PRO A 230 24.76 -21.35 0.27
N LYS A 231 24.07 -22.10 1.13
CA LYS A 231 24.58 -23.31 1.78
C LYS A 231 23.75 -24.51 1.39
N GLY A 232 24.40 -25.64 1.12
CA GLY A 232 23.75 -26.87 0.75
C GLY A 232 23.12 -26.82 -0.65
N ALA A 233 21.93 -27.37 -0.83
CA ALA A 233 21.25 -27.51 -2.12
C ALA A 233 20.64 -26.19 -2.70
N ARG A 234 20.86 -25.05 -2.07
CA ARG A 234 20.41 -23.74 -2.59
C ARG A 234 21.43 -23.24 -3.61
N GLU A 235 20.97 -22.78 -4.75
CA GLU A 235 21.85 -22.41 -5.87
C GLU A 235 22.07 -20.91 -6.02
N SER A 236 21.16 -20.06 -5.55
CA SER A 236 21.20 -18.63 -5.92
C SER A 236 21.53 -17.68 -4.77
N LEU A 237 20.93 -17.85 -3.59
CA LEU A 237 21.03 -16.88 -2.49
C LEU A 237 20.95 -17.58 -1.12
N GLY A 238 21.88 -17.27 -0.22
CA GLY A 238 21.86 -17.77 1.15
C GLY A 238 20.85 -17.01 2.02
N ALA A 239 21.15 -15.74 2.30
CA ALA A 239 20.30 -14.87 3.07
C ALA A 239 20.58 -13.39 2.71
N LEU A 240 19.60 -12.51 2.92
CA LEU A 240 19.76 -11.06 2.87
C LEU A 240 20.18 -10.53 4.24
N LEU A 241 21.03 -9.50 4.24
CA LEU A 241 21.30 -8.65 5.40
C LEU A 241 20.50 -7.37 5.22
N VAL A 242 19.59 -7.10 6.15
CA VAL A 242 18.60 -6.02 6.00
C VAL A 242 18.69 -5.03 7.15
N GLY A 243 18.25 -3.80 6.90
CA GLY A 243 18.22 -2.73 7.89
C GLY A 243 17.19 -1.66 7.63
N VAL A 244 17.11 -0.69 8.53
CA VAL A 244 16.26 0.50 8.44
C VAL A 244 17.10 1.74 8.69
N TYR A 245 16.68 2.89 8.17
CA TYR A 245 17.37 4.15 8.45
C TYR A 245 16.94 4.73 9.80
N GLU A 246 17.93 5.20 10.56
CA GLU A 246 17.77 6.08 11.71
C GLU A 246 18.60 7.35 11.43
N GLY A 247 17.91 8.43 11.06
CA GLY A 247 18.57 9.58 10.45
C GLY A 247 19.29 9.17 9.16
N ASP A 248 20.57 9.51 9.04
CA ASP A 248 21.38 9.16 7.85
C ASP A 248 22.10 7.80 7.96
N LYS A 249 21.94 7.08 9.06
CA LYS A 249 22.63 5.80 9.29
C LYS A 249 21.71 4.62 9.04
N LEU A 250 22.18 3.68 8.22
CA LEU A 250 21.49 2.40 8.02
C LEU A 250 21.83 1.48 9.21
N ARG A 251 20.82 1.14 10.03
CA ARG A 251 20.90 0.22 11.17
C ARG A 251 20.60 -1.20 10.74
N TYR A 252 21.48 -2.12 11.10
CA TYR A 252 21.30 -3.54 10.81
C TYR A 252 20.17 -4.14 11.65
N ALA A 253 19.14 -4.69 10.98
CA ALA A 253 17.96 -5.30 11.61
C ALA A 253 17.98 -6.83 11.63
N GLY A 254 18.79 -7.48 10.80
CA GLY A 254 18.90 -8.95 10.85
C GLY A 254 19.17 -9.60 9.49
N LYS A 255 19.18 -10.93 9.54
CA LYS A 255 19.39 -11.81 8.38
C LYS A 255 18.12 -12.53 8.01
N VAL A 256 17.74 -12.47 6.72
CA VAL A 256 16.54 -13.10 6.15
C VAL A 256 16.97 -14.23 5.24
N GLY A 257 16.73 -15.46 5.65
CA GLY A 257 17.15 -16.67 4.91
C GLY A 257 16.01 -17.52 4.37
N THR A 258 14.75 -17.05 4.44
CA THR A 258 13.56 -17.80 4.02
C THR A 258 12.59 -16.92 3.25
N GLY A 259 11.63 -17.52 2.56
CA GLY A 259 10.58 -16.83 1.81
C GLY A 259 10.92 -16.57 0.34
N PHE A 260 12.07 -17.03 -0.14
CA PHE A 260 12.47 -16.89 -1.55
C PHE A 260 11.97 -18.09 -2.36
N GLY A 261 11.29 -17.84 -3.49
CA GLY A 261 11.17 -18.82 -4.57
C GLY A 261 12.42 -18.84 -5.44
N HIS A 262 12.67 -19.92 -6.18
CA HIS A 262 13.88 -20.07 -7.00
C HIS A 262 14.09 -18.91 -7.98
N ALA A 263 13.07 -18.55 -8.76
CA ALA A 263 13.15 -17.45 -9.72
C ALA A 263 13.41 -16.08 -9.04
N ALA A 264 12.73 -15.82 -7.93
CA ALA A 264 12.93 -14.58 -7.17
C ALA A 264 14.32 -14.49 -6.54
N ALA A 265 14.87 -15.60 -6.05
CA ALA A 265 16.21 -15.65 -5.49
C ALA A 265 17.29 -15.39 -6.56
N ALA A 266 17.13 -15.96 -7.77
CA ALA A 266 18.05 -15.75 -8.88
C ALA A 266 18.00 -14.30 -9.41
N ASP A 267 16.81 -13.71 -9.56
CA ASP A 267 16.67 -12.31 -9.96
C ASP A 267 17.28 -11.36 -8.93
N LEU A 268 17.02 -11.62 -7.66
CA LEU A 268 17.54 -10.83 -6.55
C LEU A 268 19.08 -10.90 -6.48
N ARG A 269 19.67 -12.09 -6.67
CA ARG A 269 21.12 -12.30 -6.74
C ARG A 269 21.73 -11.43 -7.84
N ARG A 270 21.23 -11.53 -9.06
CA ARG A 270 21.72 -10.75 -10.21
C ARG A 270 21.66 -9.25 -9.97
N ARG A 271 20.57 -8.73 -9.37
CA ARG A 271 20.43 -7.31 -9.05
C ARG A 271 21.41 -6.88 -7.95
N LEU A 272 21.66 -7.71 -6.96
CA LEU A 272 22.58 -7.42 -5.86
C LEU A 272 24.04 -7.45 -6.30
N GLU A 273 24.42 -8.35 -7.19
CA GLU A 273 25.75 -8.39 -7.82
C GLU A 273 26.06 -7.07 -8.56
N GLY A 274 25.07 -6.50 -9.27
CA GLY A 274 25.20 -5.18 -9.90
C GLY A 274 25.34 -4.00 -8.91
N LEU A 275 25.16 -4.24 -7.62
CA LEU A 275 25.24 -3.24 -6.55
C LEU A 275 26.34 -3.54 -5.53
N GLU A 276 27.23 -4.50 -5.78
CA GLU A 276 28.30 -4.89 -4.86
C GLU A 276 29.19 -3.71 -4.47
N ARG A 277 29.70 -3.77 -3.25
CA ARG A 277 30.65 -2.81 -2.67
C ARG A 277 31.61 -3.50 -1.71
N SER A 278 32.79 -2.94 -1.50
CA SER A 278 33.85 -3.53 -0.69
C SER A 278 33.64 -3.43 0.83
N SER A 279 32.76 -2.54 1.29
CA SER A 279 32.58 -2.27 2.73
C SER A 279 31.10 -2.31 3.12
N SER A 280 30.83 -2.59 4.40
CA SER A 280 29.47 -2.59 4.95
C SER A 280 28.78 -1.24 4.75
N PRO A 281 27.50 -1.20 4.32
CA PRO A 281 26.70 0.02 4.30
C PRO A 281 26.07 0.34 5.67
N PHE A 282 26.13 -0.59 6.63
CA PHE A 282 25.55 -0.38 7.95
C PHE A 282 26.41 0.54 8.78
N GLY A 283 25.79 1.46 9.51
CA GLY A 283 26.48 2.43 10.38
C GLY A 283 27.15 1.82 11.61
N GLU A 284 26.92 0.54 11.88
CA GLU A 284 27.52 -0.23 12.97
C GLU A 284 28.03 -1.57 12.45
N PRO A 285 29.05 -2.16 13.12
CA PRO A 285 29.51 -3.51 12.80
C PRO A 285 28.38 -4.54 12.93
N VAL A 286 28.18 -5.33 11.89
CA VAL A 286 27.25 -6.47 11.91
C VAL A 286 27.79 -7.56 12.82
N LYS A 287 27.10 -7.90 13.89
CA LYS A 287 27.48 -8.94 14.84
C LYS A 287 26.34 -9.93 15.10
N PRO A 288 26.59 -11.26 15.06
CA PRO A 288 27.81 -11.87 14.49
C PRO A 288 27.90 -11.63 12.99
N LEU A 289 29.08 -11.40 12.45
CA LEU A 289 29.29 -11.26 11.02
C LEU A 289 29.11 -12.64 10.37
N PRO A 290 28.15 -12.81 9.44
CA PRO A 290 28.03 -14.04 8.68
C PRO A 290 29.28 -14.30 7.84
N ARG A 291 29.61 -15.57 7.58
CA ARG A 291 30.66 -15.92 6.62
C ARG A 291 30.15 -15.64 5.21
N ASP A 292 31.08 -15.39 4.29
CA ASP A 292 30.79 -15.23 2.85
C ASP A 292 29.76 -14.12 2.58
N VAL A 293 29.98 -12.94 3.19
CA VAL A 293 29.11 -11.76 3.02
C VAL A 293 29.58 -10.94 1.83
N HIS A 294 28.62 -10.66 0.94
CA HIS A 294 28.72 -9.67 -0.10
C HIS A 294 27.94 -8.42 0.31
N TRP A 295 28.62 -7.29 0.42
CA TRP A 295 27.98 -6.02 0.74
C TRP A 295 27.37 -5.40 -0.52
N ALA A 296 26.22 -4.78 -0.38
CA ALA A 296 25.52 -4.12 -1.49
C ALA A 296 25.25 -2.64 -1.19
N THR A 297 25.32 -1.82 -2.21
CA THR A 297 24.85 -0.44 -2.16
C THR A 297 23.36 -0.43 -1.77
N PRO A 298 22.94 0.31 -0.70
CA PRO A 298 21.61 0.20 -0.11
C PRO A 298 20.54 0.92 -0.95
N LYS A 299 20.21 0.33 -2.10
CA LYS A 299 19.20 0.82 -3.06
C LYS A 299 17.95 -0.04 -3.12
N LEU A 300 18.07 -1.36 -2.90
CA LEU A 300 16.97 -2.29 -2.99
C LEU A 300 16.24 -2.40 -1.66
N LEU A 301 14.91 -2.48 -1.74
CA LEU A 301 14.02 -2.67 -0.60
C LEU A 301 13.36 -4.02 -0.67
N ALA A 302 13.25 -4.67 0.49
CA ALA A 302 12.54 -5.93 0.65
C ALA A 302 11.38 -5.77 1.63
N GLU A 303 10.22 -6.27 1.25
CA GLU A 303 9.11 -6.50 2.18
C GLU A 303 9.42 -7.74 3.01
N ILE A 304 9.45 -7.62 4.34
CA ILE A 304 9.77 -8.71 5.27
C ILE A 304 8.63 -8.86 6.28
N SER A 305 8.11 -10.09 6.44
CA SER A 305 7.28 -10.44 7.59
C SER A 305 8.15 -11.02 8.70
N PHE A 306 7.77 -10.79 9.95
CA PHE A 306 8.51 -11.26 11.12
C PHE A 306 7.56 -11.42 12.32
N THR A 307 7.96 -12.22 13.32
CA THR A 307 7.14 -12.42 14.53
C THR A 307 7.27 -11.24 15.49
N GLU A 308 8.49 -10.76 15.67
CA GLU A 308 8.77 -9.59 16.52
C GLU A 308 10.10 -8.93 16.13
N MET A 309 10.27 -7.71 16.59
CA MET A 309 11.56 -7.01 16.61
C MET A 309 12.00 -6.91 18.07
N THR A 310 13.20 -7.38 18.36
CA THR A 310 13.79 -7.35 19.71
C THR A 310 14.08 -5.92 20.16
N SER A 311 14.35 -5.73 21.44
CA SER A 311 14.70 -4.41 21.99
C SER A 311 15.94 -3.79 21.35
N ASP A 312 16.90 -4.63 20.90
CA ASP A 312 18.09 -4.21 20.14
C ASP A 312 17.84 -4.08 18.62
N GLY A 313 16.58 -4.09 18.20
CA GLY A 313 16.17 -3.86 16.81
C GLY A 313 16.41 -5.01 15.86
N LYS A 314 16.52 -6.26 16.34
CA LYS A 314 16.70 -7.45 15.50
C LYS A 314 15.39 -8.16 15.20
N LEU A 315 15.29 -8.67 13.99
CA LEU A 315 14.11 -9.43 13.52
C LEU A 315 14.14 -10.87 14.02
N ARG A 316 13.00 -11.35 14.52
CA ARG A 316 12.78 -12.78 14.82
C ARG A 316 11.92 -13.44 13.74
N HIS A 317 12.35 -14.62 13.30
CA HIS A 317 11.70 -15.44 12.25
C HIS A 317 11.34 -14.62 10.99
N PRO A 318 12.29 -13.84 10.44
CA PRO A 318 12.00 -13.01 9.27
C PRO A 318 11.83 -13.88 8.02
N SER A 319 10.87 -13.50 7.16
CA SER A 319 10.60 -14.15 5.87
C SER A 319 10.42 -13.10 4.78
N PHE A 320 11.12 -13.27 3.68
CA PHE A 320 11.01 -12.43 2.50
C PHE A 320 9.63 -12.58 1.84
N LYS A 321 9.04 -11.45 1.44
CA LYS A 321 7.74 -11.41 0.75
C LYS A 321 7.84 -10.86 -0.66
N GLY A 322 8.87 -10.04 -0.94
CA GLY A 322 9.09 -9.47 -2.26
C GLY A 322 9.99 -8.24 -2.22
N LEU A 323 10.41 -7.77 -3.39
CA LEU A 323 11.09 -6.48 -3.55
C LEU A 323 10.10 -5.33 -3.59
N ARG A 324 10.55 -4.16 -3.13
CA ARG A 324 9.81 -2.89 -3.24
C ARG A 324 10.68 -1.90 -4.00
N ASP A 325 10.09 -1.24 -5.01
CA ASP A 325 10.73 -0.22 -5.84
C ASP A 325 9.87 1.05 -5.99
N ASP A 326 8.78 1.11 -5.21
CA ASP A 326 7.82 2.20 -5.23
C ASP A 326 8.20 3.40 -4.33
N LYS A 327 9.34 3.32 -3.60
CA LYS A 327 9.84 4.43 -2.77
C LYS A 327 11.38 4.42 -2.62
N PRO A 328 11.99 5.58 -2.25
CA PRO A 328 13.42 5.65 -1.97
C PRO A 328 13.82 4.86 -0.72
N ALA A 329 15.03 4.27 -0.73
CA ALA A 329 15.55 3.50 0.40
C ALA A 329 15.67 4.32 1.69
N LYS A 330 15.99 5.62 1.61
CA LYS A 330 16.11 6.52 2.77
C LYS A 330 14.80 6.73 3.54
N ASP A 331 13.65 6.47 2.90
CA ASP A 331 12.34 6.60 3.54
C ASP A 331 11.95 5.37 4.38
N VAL A 332 12.81 4.34 4.41
CA VAL A 332 12.58 3.11 5.16
C VAL A 332 13.10 3.27 6.58
N VAL A 333 12.20 3.60 7.48
CA VAL A 333 12.44 3.74 8.92
C VAL A 333 11.71 2.65 9.68
N ARG A 334 12.06 2.44 10.95
CA ARG A 334 11.33 1.51 11.82
C ARG A 334 9.89 1.95 11.98
N GLU A 335 8.95 1.05 11.71
CA GLU A 335 7.53 1.28 11.98
C GLU A 335 7.20 0.82 13.41
N GLU A 336 6.77 1.76 14.24
CA GLU A 336 6.24 1.51 15.58
C GLU A 336 4.80 1.99 15.67
N PRO A 337 3.91 1.28 16.40
CA PRO A 337 2.59 1.79 16.68
C PRO A 337 2.69 3.14 17.39
N ALA A 338 2.01 4.13 16.87
CA ALA A 338 1.94 5.43 17.49
C ALA A 338 0.77 5.47 18.49
N ASP A 339 1.01 6.08 19.65
CA ASP A 339 -0.06 6.42 20.57
C ASP A 339 -0.95 7.49 19.93
N ARG A 340 -2.28 7.30 20.05
CA ARG A 340 -3.22 8.30 19.55
C ARG A 340 -3.14 9.56 20.40
N PRO A 341 -3.19 10.74 19.77
CA PRO A 341 -3.48 11.94 20.52
C PRO A 341 -4.85 11.77 21.19
N PRO A 342 -5.01 12.21 22.44
CA PRO A 342 -6.31 12.17 23.11
C PRO A 342 -7.36 12.91 22.24
N PRO A 343 -8.62 12.44 22.21
CA PRO A 343 -9.66 13.11 21.45
C PRO A 343 -9.75 14.58 21.92
N PRO A 344 -10.01 15.52 20.99
CA PRO A 344 -10.17 16.92 21.35
C PRO A 344 -11.24 17.01 22.43
N ARG A 345 -10.91 17.69 23.55
CA ARG A 345 -11.88 17.90 24.65
C ARG A 345 -13.12 18.52 24.05
N ARG A 346 -14.27 17.87 24.24
CA ARG A 346 -15.56 18.48 23.88
C ARG A 346 -15.64 19.85 24.55
N PRO A 347 -16.00 20.92 23.82
CA PRO A 347 -16.22 22.22 24.46
C PRO A 347 -17.26 22.03 25.57
N ARG A 348 -16.92 22.47 26.77
CA ARG A 348 -17.90 22.48 27.89
C ARG A 348 -19.09 23.29 27.42
N PRO A 349 -20.33 22.81 27.62
CA PRO A 349 -21.51 23.63 27.37
C PRO A 349 -21.37 24.92 28.18
N ARG A 350 -21.49 26.05 27.50
CA ARG A 350 -21.58 27.36 28.21
C ARG A 350 -22.83 27.31 29.09
N ARG A 351 -22.64 27.51 30.38
CA ARG A 351 -23.76 27.74 31.32
C ARG A 351 -24.37 29.11 31.07
#